data_23846ee9d0f558fb847ecbcf02639144
#
_entry.id   23846ee9d0f558fb847ecbcf02639144
#
_cell.length_a   1.000
_cell.length_b   1.000
_cell.length_c   1.000
_cell.angle_alpha   90.00
_cell.angle_beta   90.00
_cell.angle_gamma   90.00
#
_symmetry.space_group_name_H-M   'P 1'
#
loop_
_entity.id
_entity.type
_entity.pdbx_description
1 polymer ?
#
loop_
_entity_poly.entity_id
_entity_poly.type
_entity_poly.pdbx_seq_one_letter_code
_entity_poly.pdbx_strand_id
1 'polypeptide(L)'
;MRHRFIALLVLFTVIFFSSAEAQTTARKFEAGKNTFLLDGKPFVVKAAELHYTRIPQAYWDHRIEMCKALGMNTICIYIFWNIHEQEEGKFDFTGQNDIAAFCRAAQKHGMYVIVRPGPYVCAEWEMGGLPWWLLKKKDVALRTLDPYYMERVGIFMKEVGKQLAPLQVNKGGNIIMVQVENEYGSYGTDKPYVSAVRDLVRESGFTDVPLFQCDWSSNFTRNALDDL
;
A
#
# COMPACT_ATOMS: atom_id res chain seq x y z
N MET A 1 54.83 -16.31 -63.58
CA MET A 1 53.53 -16.52 -62.92
C MET A 1 53.61 -15.91 -61.53
N ARG A 2 52.89 -14.75 -61.33
CA ARG A 2 52.89 -14.01 -60.05
C ARG A 2 51.57 -14.29 -59.34
N HIS A 3 51.61 -15.02 -58.25
CA HIS A 3 50.44 -15.19 -57.36
C HIS A 3 50.28 -13.98 -56.48
N ARG A 4 49.18 -13.29 -56.66
CA ARG A 4 48.73 -12.17 -55.71
C ARG A 4 47.90 -12.83 -54.62
N PHE A 5 48.44 -12.79 -53.39
CA PHE A 5 47.63 -13.08 -52.15
C PHE A 5 46.77 -11.86 -51.82
N ILE A 6 45.49 -12.06 -51.85
CA ILE A 6 44.51 -11.07 -51.34
C ILE A 6 44.27 -11.45 -49.87
N ALA A 7 44.75 -10.62 -48.96
CA ALA A 7 44.44 -10.75 -47.53
C ALA A 7 43.06 -10.11 -47.27
N LEU A 8 42.11 -10.95 -46.90
CA LEU A 8 40.78 -10.50 -46.50
C LEU A 8 40.83 -10.08 -45.02
N LEU A 9 40.77 -8.77 -44.75
CA LEU A 9 40.70 -8.21 -43.39
C LEU A 9 39.26 -8.25 -42.95
N VAL A 10 38.91 -9.25 -42.11
CA VAL A 10 37.56 -9.30 -41.47
C VAL A 10 37.59 -8.38 -40.25
N LEU A 11 36.94 -7.23 -40.36
CA LEU A 11 36.76 -6.28 -39.29
C LEU A 11 35.62 -6.77 -38.39
N PHE A 12 35.92 -7.36 -37.25
CA PHE A 12 34.94 -7.75 -36.21
C PHE A 12 34.54 -6.50 -35.45
N THR A 13 33.42 -5.89 -35.80
CA THR A 13 32.77 -4.82 -35.01
C THR A 13 32.04 -5.48 -33.86
N VAL A 14 32.64 -5.50 -32.68
CA VAL A 14 31.96 -5.86 -31.42
C VAL A 14 31.06 -4.71 -31.04
N ILE A 15 29.76 -4.83 -31.32
CA ILE A 15 28.75 -3.89 -30.85
C ILE A 15 28.51 -4.24 -29.38
N PHE A 16 29.11 -3.46 -28.48
CA PHE A 16 28.72 -3.45 -27.06
C PHE A 16 27.32 -2.84 -26.96
N PHE A 17 26.31 -3.68 -26.86
CA PHE A 17 25.02 -3.25 -26.30
C PHE A 17 25.25 -2.96 -24.84
N SER A 18 25.59 -1.72 -24.50
CA SER A 18 25.40 -1.20 -23.16
C SER A 18 23.89 -1.23 -22.91
N SER A 19 23.42 -2.23 -22.20
CA SER A 19 22.11 -2.15 -21.53
C SER A 19 22.19 -0.98 -20.57
N ALA A 20 21.80 0.20 -21.02
CA ALA A 20 21.48 1.29 -20.12
C ALA A 20 20.28 0.78 -19.30
N GLU A 21 20.56 0.16 -18.15
CA GLU A 21 19.54 0.09 -17.10
C GLU A 21 19.12 1.54 -16.88
N ALA A 22 17.90 1.84 -17.34
CA ALA A 22 17.28 3.11 -17.03
C ALA A 22 17.23 3.17 -15.50
N GLN A 23 18.16 3.93 -14.94
CA GLN A 23 18.19 4.21 -13.51
C GLN A 23 16.87 4.91 -13.24
N THR A 24 15.86 4.13 -12.80
CA THR A 24 14.57 4.68 -12.41
C THR A 24 14.87 5.58 -11.21
N THR A 25 14.94 6.87 -11.45
CA THR A 25 15.07 7.85 -10.38
C THR A 25 13.95 7.56 -9.40
N ALA A 26 14.32 7.29 -8.16
CA ALA A 26 13.36 7.00 -7.10
C ALA A 26 12.32 8.13 -7.08
N ARG A 27 11.05 7.79 -7.31
CA ARG A 27 9.96 8.75 -7.33
C ARG A 27 9.67 9.24 -5.90
N LYS A 28 9.20 10.45 -5.75
CA LYS A 28 8.85 11.03 -4.46
C LYS A 28 7.41 11.51 -4.47
N PHE A 29 6.60 11.04 -3.51
CA PHE A 29 5.29 11.60 -3.24
C PHE A 29 5.30 12.24 -1.85
N GLU A 30 4.82 13.47 -1.73
CA GLU A 30 4.85 14.23 -0.48
C GLU A 30 3.67 15.20 -0.38
N ALA A 31 3.33 15.57 0.86
CA ALA A 31 2.39 16.66 1.13
C ALA A 31 3.12 18.00 0.93
N GLY A 32 2.65 18.82 0.00
CA GLY A 32 3.09 20.20 -0.17
C GLY A 32 2.21 21.18 0.63
N LYS A 33 2.51 22.47 0.57
CA LYS A 33 1.78 23.49 1.33
C LYS A 33 0.28 23.54 1.04
N ASN A 34 -0.13 23.40 -0.21
CA ASN A 34 -1.54 23.51 -0.65
C ASN A 34 -1.96 22.39 -1.62
N THR A 35 -1.11 21.42 -1.86
CA THR A 35 -1.35 20.31 -2.79
C THR A 35 -0.39 19.17 -2.49
N PHE A 36 -0.69 17.98 -2.95
CA PHE A 36 0.31 16.93 -3.02
C PHE A 36 1.31 17.20 -4.14
N LEU A 37 2.52 16.71 -3.96
CA LEU A 37 3.57 16.77 -4.95
C LEU A 37 4.00 15.35 -5.34
N LEU A 38 4.15 15.13 -6.64
CA LEU A 38 4.76 13.93 -7.20
C LEU A 38 5.99 14.36 -8.00
N ASP A 39 7.16 13.93 -7.57
CA ASP A 39 8.45 14.34 -8.15
C ASP A 39 8.59 15.87 -8.20
N GLY A 40 8.16 16.55 -7.11
CA GLY A 40 8.19 18.00 -6.97
C GLY A 40 7.14 18.78 -7.78
N LYS A 41 6.26 18.09 -8.52
CA LYS A 41 5.21 18.72 -9.31
C LYS A 41 3.83 18.55 -8.65
N PRO A 42 2.96 19.56 -8.72
CA PRO A 42 1.60 19.45 -8.19
C PRO A 42 0.88 18.22 -8.74
N PHE A 43 0.29 17.45 -7.82
CA PHE A 43 -0.44 16.22 -8.14
C PHE A 43 -1.79 16.19 -7.43
N VAL A 44 -2.86 16.14 -8.21
CA VAL A 44 -4.22 16.00 -7.69
C VAL A 44 -4.58 14.53 -7.63
N VAL A 45 -4.75 14.00 -6.41
CA VAL A 45 -5.22 12.63 -6.20
C VAL A 45 -6.70 12.54 -6.57
N LYS A 46 -7.03 11.69 -7.54
CA LYS A 46 -8.39 11.31 -7.93
C LYS A 46 -8.52 9.81 -7.70
N ALA A 47 -8.98 9.41 -6.52
CA ALA A 47 -9.02 8.02 -6.11
C ALA A 47 -10.39 7.39 -6.31
N ALA A 48 -10.40 6.14 -6.78
CA ALA A 48 -11.54 5.24 -6.69
C ALA A 48 -11.23 4.17 -5.63
N GLU A 49 -12.20 3.90 -4.77
CA GLU A 49 -12.08 2.82 -3.80
C GLU A 49 -12.51 1.50 -4.42
N LEU A 50 -11.60 0.52 -4.43
CA LEU A 50 -11.84 -0.84 -4.93
C LEU A 50 -11.46 -1.86 -3.85
N HIS A 51 -12.42 -2.67 -3.46
CA HIS A 51 -12.19 -3.77 -2.51
C HIS A 51 -11.83 -5.05 -3.28
N TYR A 52 -10.53 -5.34 -3.42
CA TYR A 52 -10.03 -6.52 -4.16
C TYR A 52 -10.68 -7.83 -3.68
N THR A 53 -11.00 -7.95 -2.40
CA THR A 53 -11.66 -9.12 -1.82
C THR A 53 -13.10 -9.33 -2.31
N ARG A 54 -13.80 -8.25 -2.72
CA ARG A 54 -15.18 -8.28 -3.25
C ARG A 54 -15.23 -8.42 -4.77
N ILE A 55 -14.08 -8.37 -5.44
CA ILE A 55 -13.96 -8.42 -6.90
C ILE A 55 -13.19 -9.69 -7.25
N PRO A 56 -13.79 -10.68 -7.94
CA PRO A 56 -13.04 -11.86 -8.39
C PRO A 56 -11.75 -11.46 -9.12
N GLN A 57 -10.64 -12.12 -8.83
CA GLN A 57 -9.31 -11.79 -9.35
C GLN A 57 -9.30 -11.62 -10.88
N ALA A 58 -10.06 -12.46 -11.60
CA ALA A 58 -10.18 -12.38 -13.06
C ALA A 58 -10.76 -11.05 -13.58
N TYR A 59 -11.38 -10.24 -12.71
CA TYR A 59 -11.97 -8.95 -13.05
C TYR A 59 -11.17 -7.75 -12.53
N TRP A 60 -10.04 -7.95 -11.85
CA TRP A 60 -9.25 -6.84 -11.32
C TRP A 60 -8.80 -5.85 -12.39
N ASP A 61 -8.15 -6.35 -13.46
CA ASP A 61 -7.74 -5.51 -14.59
C ASP A 61 -8.90 -4.70 -15.16
N HIS A 62 -10.03 -5.34 -15.43
CA HIS A 62 -11.22 -4.69 -15.98
C HIS A 62 -11.75 -3.57 -15.05
N ARG A 63 -11.84 -3.82 -13.72
CA ARG A 63 -12.33 -2.80 -12.79
C ARG A 63 -11.37 -1.61 -12.67
N ILE A 64 -10.08 -1.87 -12.69
CA ILE A 64 -9.04 -0.83 -12.68
C ILE A 64 -9.12 0.02 -13.97
N GLU A 65 -9.28 -0.62 -15.12
CA GLU A 65 -9.48 0.09 -16.41
C GLU A 65 -10.71 0.97 -16.39
N MET A 66 -11.83 0.51 -15.84
CA MET A 66 -13.04 1.31 -15.69
C MET A 66 -12.81 2.56 -14.82
N CYS A 67 -12.08 2.42 -13.71
CA CYS A 67 -11.70 3.58 -12.89
C CYS A 67 -10.84 4.57 -13.67
N LYS A 68 -9.87 4.08 -14.43
CA LYS A 68 -9.03 4.92 -15.29
C LYS A 68 -9.85 5.64 -16.37
N ALA A 69 -10.81 4.95 -17.00
CA ALA A 69 -11.72 5.54 -17.99
C ALA A 69 -12.59 6.66 -17.40
N LEU A 70 -12.92 6.59 -16.10
CA LEU A 70 -13.60 7.66 -15.37
C LEU A 70 -12.68 8.83 -15.00
N GLY A 71 -11.39 8.79 -15.38
CA GLY A 71 -10.41 9.86 -15.10
C GLY A 71 -9.75 9.76 -13.72
N MET A 72 -9.87 8.61 -13.03
CA MET A 72 -9.13 8.36 -11.80
C MET A 72 -7.65 8.09 -12.11
N ASN A 73 -6.77 8.44 -11.18
CA ASN A 73 -5.34 8.19 -11.26
C ASN A 73 -4.81 7.36 -10.09
N THR A 74 -5.68 7.03 -9.15
CA THR A 74 -5.33 6.35 -7.90
C THR A 74 -6.42 5.35 -7.53
N ILE A 75 -6.04 4.20 -7.01
CA ILE A 75 -6.94 3.22 -6.39
C ILE A 75 -6.72 3.27 -4.88
N CYS A 76 -7.80 3.36 -4.11
CA CYS A 76 -7.77 3.24 -2.65
C CYS A 76 -8.20 1.82 -2.27
N ILE A 77 -7.43 1.15 -1.40
CA ILE A 77 -7.72 -0.23 -0.97
C ILE A 77 -7.74 -0.33 0.55
N TYR A 78 -8.70 -1.06 1.08
CA TYR A 78 -8.68 -1.56 2.46
C TYR A 78 -8.02 -2.93 2.53
N ILE A 79 -7.30 -3.20 3.62
CA ILE A 79 -6.75 -4.52 3.91
C ILE A 79 -7.59 -5.13 5.04
N PHE A 80 -8.36 -6.15 4.73
CA PHE A 80 -9.25 -6.81 5.68
C PHE A 80 -8.49 -7.87 6.46
N TRP A 81 -8.13 -7.58 7.70
CA TRP A 81 -7.33 -8.49 8.52
C TRP A 81 -7.95 -9.89 8.62
N ASN A 82 -9.27 -9.97 8.86
CA ASN A 82 -9.98 -11.24 8.98
C ASN A 82 -9.99 -12.11 7.70
N ILE A 83 -9.68 -11.53 6.54
CA ILE A 83 -9.51 -12.28 5.28
C ILE A 83 -8.12 -12.89 5.20
N HIS A 84 -7.11 -12.13 5.62
CA HIS A 84 -5.72 -12.56 5.53
C HIS A 84 -5.28 -13.47 6.67
N GLU A 85 -5.95 -13.42 7.82
CA GLU A 85 -5.67 -14.23 8.99
C GLU A 85 -6.97 -14.81 9.56
N GLN A 86 -7.55 -15.79 8.87
CA GLN A 86 -8.79 -16.45 9.27
C GLN A 86 -8.62 -17.32 10.53
N GLU A 87 -7.42 -17.84 10.74
CA GLU A 87 -6.98 -18.52 11.95
C GLU A 87 -5.75 -17.81 12.49
N GLU A 88 -5.70 -17.62 13.81
CA GLU A 88 -4.58 -16.94 14.47
C GLU A 88 -3.22 -17.52 14.06
N GLY A 89 -2.34 -16.67 13.55
CA GLY A 89 -0.99 -17.03 13.11
C GLY A 89 -0.92 -17.66 11.71
N LYS A 90 -2.04 -17.83 11.00
CA LYS A 90 -2.06 -18.39 9.65
C LYS A 90 -2.45 -17.32 8.63
N PHE A 91 -1.45 -16.79 7.95
CA PHE A 91 -1.64 -15.74 6.95
C PHE A 91 -1.79 -16.29 5.54
N ASP A 92 -2.71 -15.70 4.76
CA ASP A 92 -2.89 -15.98 3.34
C ASP A 92 -2.87 -14.68 2.52
N PHE A 93 -1.88 -14.56 1.65
CA PHE A 93 -1.72 -13.50 0.66
C PHE A 93 -1.60 -14.09 -0.75
N THR A 94 -2.35 -15.15 -1.05
CA THR A 94 -2.29 -15.85 -2.34
C THR A 94 -3.61 -15.75 -3.11
N GLY A 95 -3.55 -15.95 -4.42
CA GLY A 95 -4.75 -15.96 -5.27
C GLY A 95 -5.62 -14.72 -5.09
N GLN A 96 -6.87 -14.90 -4.67
CA GLN A 96 -7.82 -13.82 -4.41
C GLN A 96 -7.35 -12.85 -3.30
N ASN A 97 -6.47 -13.31 -2.42
CA ASN A 97 -5.93 -12.53 -1.30
C ASN A 97 -4.56 -11.91 -1.60
N ASP A 98 -4.03 -12.04 -2.82
CA ASP A 98 -2.74 -11.45 -3.22
C ASP A 98 -2.87 -9.92 -3.41
N ILE A 99 -2.76 -9.20 -2.29
CA ILE A 99 -2.83 -7.72 -2.27
C ILE A 99 -1.69 -7.08 -3.07
N ALA A 100 -0.52 -7.72 -3.12
CA ALA A 100 0.60 -7.21 -3.89
C ALA A 100 0.35 -7.37 -5.39
N ALA A 101 -0.25 -8.48 -5.84
CA ALA A 101 -0.68 -8.65 -7.23
C ALA A 101 -1.73 -7.61 -7.62
N PHE A 102 -2.69 -7.29 -6.75
CA PHE A 102 -3.67 -6.23 -7.01
C PHE A 102 -3.01 -4.86 -7.18
N CYS A 103 -2.05 -4.50 -6.31
CA CYS A 103 -1.28 -3.25 -6.44
C CYS A 103 -0.47 -3.23 -7.74
N ARG A 104 0.15 -4.34 -8.13
CA ARG A 104 0.87 -4.46 -9.42
C ARG A 104 -0.07 -4.37 -10.62
N ALA A 105 -1.29 -4.90 -10.53
CA ALA A 105 -2.31 -4.71 -11.57
C ALA A 105 -2.65 -3.22 -11.72
N ALA A 106 -2.86 -2.49 -10.62
CA ALA A 106 -3.06 -1.04 -10.67
C ALA A 106 -1.86 -0.32 -11.30
N GLN A 107 -0.62 -0.71 -10.95
CA GLN A 107 0.60 -0.14 -11.53
C GLN A 107 0.70 -0.37 -13.04
N LYS A 108 0.38 -1.56 -13.53
CA LYS A 108 0.34 -1.92 -14.96
C LYS A 108 -0.57 -0.97 -15.75
N HIS A 109 -1.68 -0.54 -15.15
CA HIS A 109 -2.59 0.45 -15.73
C HIS A 109 -2.18 1.91 -15.46
N GLY A 110 -1.02 2.15 -14.86
CA GLY A 110 -0.51 3.49 -14.56
C GLY A 110 -1.26 4.18 -13.41
N MET A 111 -1.88 3.41 -12.51
CA MET A 111 -2.61 3.91 -11.34
C MET A 111 -1.73 3.83 -10.10
N TYR A 112 -1.81 4.87 -9.25
CA TYR A 112 -1.24 4.85 -7.91
C TYR A 112 -2.16 4.12 -6.93
N VAL A 113 -1.65 3.83 -5.73
CA VAL A 113 -2.41 3.14 -4.69
C VAL A 113 -2.29 3.89 -3.38
N ILE A 114 -3.43 4.03 -2.69
CA ILE A 114 -3.52 4.41 -1.28
C ILE A 114 -3.90 3.16 -0.51
N VAL A 115 -3.13 2.82 0.53
CA VAL A 115 -3.34 1.63 1.35
C VAL A 115 -3.98 2.01 2.67
N ARG A 116 -5.04 1.31 3.07
CA ARG A 116 -5.74 1.49 4.34
C ARG A 116 -5.70 0.17 5.13
N PRO A 117 -4.62 -0.09 5.88
CA PRO A 117 -4.40 -1.39 6.53
C PRO A 117 -5.15 -1.56 7.85
N GLY A 118 -5.74 -0.52 8.38
CA GLY A 118 -6.43 -0.57 9.66
C GLY A 118 -5.52 -0.37 10.88
N PRO A 119 -5.66 -1.22 11.94
CA PRO A 119 -6.22 -2.58 11.99
C PRO A 119 -7.73 -2.73 11.83
N TYR A 120 -8.50 -1.73 12.26
CA TYR A 120 -9.93 -1.61 11.98
C TYR A 120 -10.13 -0.78 10.71
N VAL A 121 -10.93 -1.24 9.76
CA VAL A 121 -11.13 -0.56 8.47
C VAL A 121 -12.57 -0.16 8.19
N CYS A 122 -13.53 -0.55 8.99
CA CYS A 122 -14.96 -0.31 8.78
C CYS A 122 -15.46 -0.95 7.47
N ALA A 123 -15.57 -0.17 6.41
CA ALA A 123 -15.80 -0.58 5.01
C ALA A 123 -17.03 -1.46 4.80
N GLU A 124 -18.09 -1.31 5.64
CA GLU A 124 -19.27 -2.20 5.66
C GLU A 124 -18.85 -3.68 5.61
N TRP A 125 -17.86 -4.04 6.43
CA TRP A 125 -17.31 -5.38 6.54
C TRP A 125 -17.47 -5.92 7.95
N GLU A 126 -17.61 -7.26 8.06
CA GLU A 126 -17.77 -7.94 9.34
C GLU A 126 -16.69 -7.52 10.34
N MET A 127 -17.09 -7.12 11.54
CA MET A 127 -16.24 -6.59 12.62
C MET A 127 -15.28 -5.47 12.16
N GLY A 128 -15.60 -4.76 11.07
CA GLY A 128 -14.71 -3.75 10.50
C GLY A 128 -13.35 -4.31 10.04
N GLY A 129 -13.33 -5.58 9.66
CA GLY A 129 -12.14 -6.30 9.21
C GLY A 129 -11.32 -6.98 10.32
N LEU A 130 -11.67 -6.78 11.60
CA LEU A 130 -10.98 -7.45 12.70
C LEU A 130 -11.31 -8.96 12.72
N PRO A 131 -10.33 -9.85 12.99
CA PRO A 131 -10.58 -11.28 13.06
C PRO A 131 -11.41 -11.69 14.28
N TRP A 132 -12.37 -12.55 14.09
CA TRP A 132 -13.24 -13.09 15.13
C TRP A 132 -12.47 -13.80 16.27
N TRP A 133 -11.34 -14.41 15.96
CA TRP A 133 -10.55 -15.18 16.94
C TRP A 133 -9.93 -14.30 18.02
N LEU A 134 -9.80 -12.97 17.81
CA LEU A 134 -9.43 -12.03 18.86
C LEU A 134 -10.37 -12.13 20.08
N LEU A 135 -11.65 -12.40 19.84
CA LEU A 135 -12.66 -12.52 20.91
C LEU A 135 -12.54 -13.81 21.73
N LYS A 136 -11.68 -14.76 21.33
CA LYS A 136 -11.35 -15.92 22.17
C LYS A 136 -10.58 -15.52 23.42
N LYS A 137 -9.82 -14.43 23.39
CA LYS A 137 -9.14 -13.88 24.53
C LYS A 137 -10.16 -13.24 25.45
N LYS A 138 -10.35 -13.80 26.64
CA LYS A 138 -11.24 -13.22 27.64
C LYS A 138 -10.80 -11.79 27.98
N ASP A 139 -11.77 -10.91 28.07
CA ASP A 139 -11.59 -9.50 28.48
C ASP A 139 -10.66 -8.69 27.53
N VAL A 140 -10.48 -9.12 26.26
CA VAL A 140 -9.75 -8.33 25.26
C VAL A 140 -10.47 -6.99 25.01
N ALA A 141 -9.71 -5.91 25.05
CA ALA A 141 -10.19 -4.58 24.70
C ALA A 141 -9.68 -4.19 23.30
N LEU A 142 -10.56 -4.33 22.29
CA LEU A 142 -10.24 -4.00 20.90
C LEU A 142 -10.08 -2.50 20.70
N ARG A 143 -9.20 -2.09 19.78
CA ARG A 143 -8.89 -0.70 19.46
C ARG A 143 -8.44 0.11 20.68
N THR A 144 -7.62 -0.51 21.51
CA THR A 144 -6.96 0.08 22.69
C THR A 144 -5.52 -0.40 22.79
N LEU A 145 -4.79 0.08 23.80
CA LEU A 145 -3.45 -0.43 24.16
C LEU A 145 -3.46 -1.79 24.90
N ASP A 146 -4.53 -2.58 24.75
CA ASP A 146 -4.55 -3.95 25.29
C ASP A 146 -3.32 -4.72 24.78
N PRO A 147 -2.48 -5.30 25.66
CA PRO A 147 -1.21 -5.90 25.24
C PRO A 147 -1.35 -7.04 24.24
N TYR A 148 -2.39 -7.89 24.40
CA TYR A 148 -2.64 -8.97 23.45
C TYR A 148 -3.10 -8.42 22.09
N TYR A 149 -4.05 -7.48 22.09
CA TYR A 149 -4.54 -6.87 20.87
C TYR A 149 -3.39 -6.20 20.11
N MET A 150 -2.57 -5.38 20.77
CA MET A 150 -1.46 -4.66 20.13
C MET A 150 -0.37 -5.61 19.61
N GLU A 151 -0.10 -6.71 20.33
CA GLU A 151 0.81 -7.75 19.83
C GLU A 151 0.31 -8.35 18.51
N ARG A 152 -0.97 -8.70 18.44
CA ARG A 152 -1.58 -9.25 17.22
C ARG A 152 -1.60 -8.23 16.08
N VAL A 153 -1.93 -6.97 16.37
CA VAL A 153 -1.85 -5.85 15.39
C VAL A 153 -0.44 -5.72 14.82
N GLY A 154 0.59 -5.77 15.68
CA GLY A 154 1.99 -5.68 15.25
C GLY A 154 2.39 -6.82 14.31
N ILE A 155 1.96 -8.04 14.61
CA ILE A 155 2.21 -9.20 13.74
C ILE A 155 1.51 -9.01 12.39
N PHE A 156 0.23 -8.63 12.40
CA PHE A 156 -0.52 -8.38 11.16
C PHE A 156 0.11 -7.28 10.31
N MET A 157 0.43 -6.12 10.90
CA MET A 157 1.07 -5.00 10.18
C MET A 157 2.40 -5.43 9.56
N LYS A 158 3.20 -6.23 10.27
CA LYS A 158 4.46 -6.77 9.76
C LYS A 158 4.24 -7.68 8.54
N GLU A 159 3.22 -8.54 8.54
CA GLU A 159 2.89 -9.39 7.40
C GLU A 159 2.39 -8.57 6.20
N VAL A 160 1.53 -7.56 6.42
CA VAL A 160 1.13 -6.61 5.38
C VAL A 160 2.34 -5.85 4.83
N GLY A 161 3.23 -5.39 5.70
CA GLY A 161 4.45 -4.70 5.31
C GLY A 161 5.36 -5.53 4.41
N LYS A 162 5.52 -6.83 4.68
CA LYS A 162 6.27 -7.74 3.80
C LYS A 162 5.72 -7.76 2.37
N GLN A 163 4.39 -7.67 2.21
CA GLN A 163 3.75 -7.69 0.90
C GLN A 163 3.83 -6.34 0.19
N LEU A 164 3.64 -5.23 0.90
CA LEU A 164 3.36 -3.94 0.30
C LEU A 164 4.46 -2.89 0.48
N ALA A 165 5.29 -2.95 1.51
CA ALA A 165 6.34 -1.95 1.71
C ALA A 165 7.38 -1.89 0.55
N PRO A 166 7.68 -2.99 -0.18
CA PRO A 166 8.49 -2.92 -1.38
C PRO A 166 7.83 -2.19 -2.56
N LEU A 167 6.51 -2.00 -2.53
CA LEU A 167 5.72 -1.38 -3.60
C LEU A 167 5.52 0.13 -3.41
N GLN A 168 6.20 0.76 -2.45
CA GLN A 168 6.20 2.22 -2.29
C GLN A 168 6.77 2.91 -3.54
N VAL A 169 6.25 4.08 -3.86
CA VAL A 169 6.58 4.80 -5.11
C VAL A 169 8.06 5.10 -5.25
N ASN A 170 8.76 5.37 -4.14
CA ASN A 170 10.20 5.60 -4.13
C ASN A 170 11.04 4.34 -4.35
N LYS A 171 10.44 3.15 -4.20
CA LYS A 171 11.06 1.85 -4.47
C LYS A 171 10.68 1.27 -5.84
N GLY A 172 10.12 2.12 -6.72
CA GLY A 172 9.68 1.70 -8.05
C GLY A 172 8.27 1.11 -8.13
N GLY A 173 7.55 1.07 -7.01
CA GLY A 173 6.14 0.68 -6.96
C GLY A 173 5.19 1.84 -7.23
N ASN A 174 3.97 1.71 -6.74
CA ASN A 174 2.89 2.68 -6.98
C ASN A 174 2.13 3.10 -5.71
N ILE A 175 2.53 2.65 -4.53
CA ILE A 175 1.91 3.07 -3.27
C ILE A 175 2.42 4.47 -2.92
N ILE A 176 1.49 5.41 -2.71
CA ILE A 176 1.78 6.83 -2.46
C ILE A 176 1.41 7.31 -1.07
N MET A 177 0.47 6.65 -0.39
CA MET A 177 0.02 7.01 0.96
C MET A 177 -0.45 5.77 1.73
N VAL A 178 -0.34 5.81 3.06
CA VAL A 178 -0.84 4.76 3.94
C VAL A 178 -1.63 5.38 5.08
N GLN A 179 -2.83 4.85 5.34
CA GLN A 179 -3.68 5.30 6.45
C GLN A 179 -3.30 4.61 7.75
N VAL A 180 -3.43 5.35 8.84
CA VAL A 180 -3.29 4.86 10.22
C VAL A 180 -4.67 4.78 10.84
N GLU A 181 -5.09 3.60 11.26
CA GLU A 181 -6.41 3.34 11.86
C GLU A 181 -7.56 3.75 10.93
N ASN A 182 -8.79 3.83 11.40
CA ASN A 182 -9.92 4.34 10.64
C ASN A 182 -10.97 4.96 11.56
N GLU A 183 -11.23 6.26 11.36
CA GLU A 183 -12.27 7.01 12.08
C GLU A 183 -12.21 6.82 13.59
N TYR A 184 -11.01 6.72 14.16
CA TYR A 184 -10.84 6.43 15.58
C TYR A 184 -11.44 7.53 16.47
N GLY A 185 -11.40 8.77 16.01
CA GLY A 185 -12.01 9.91 16.72
C GLY A 185 -13.51 9.82 16.89
N SER A 186 -14.20 9.00 16.10
CA SER A 186 -15.63 8.69 16.26
C SER A 186 -15.88 7.52 17.22
N TYR A 187 -14.84 6.74 17.52
CA TYR A 187 -14.88 5.60 18.43
C TYR A 187 -14.31 5.92 19.81
N GLY A 188 -13.19 6.63 19.87
CA GLY A 188 -12.46 6.93 21.09
C GLY A 188 -11.62 8.20 21.00
N THR A 189 -10.85 8.45 22.05
CA THR A 189 -9.98 9.63 22.17
C THR A 189 -8.56 9.28 22.63
N ASP A 190 -8.20 7.99 22.59
CA ASP A 190 -6.89 7.49 23.05
C ASP A 190 -5.82 7.73 21.98
N LYS A 191 -5.25 8.95 21.94
CA LYS A 191 -4.15 9.28 21.04
C LYS A 191 -2.91 8.38 21.21
N PRO A 192 -2.50 7.93 22.43
CA PRO A 192 -1.47 6.93 22.60
C PRO A 192 -1.69 5.64 21.81
N TYR A 193 -2.94 5.14 21.75
CA TYR A 193 -3.26 3.98 20.92
C TYR A 193 -3.03 4.27 19.43
N VAL A 194 -3.55 5.39 18.91
CA VAL A 194 -3.38 5.74 17.49
C VAL A 194 -1.90 5.94 17.16
N SER A 195 -1.13 6.56 18.08
CA SER A 195 0.32 6.71 17.94
C SER A 195 1.03 5.36 17.87
N ALA A 196 0.64 4.40 18.71
CA ALA A 196 1.20 3.06 18.69
C ALA A 196 0.89 2.34 17.35
N VAL A 197 -0.33 2.48 16.82
CA VAL A 197 -0.68 1.94 15.49
C VAL A 197 0.16 2.60 14.38
N ARG A 198 0.34 3.94 14.41
CA ARG A 198 1.23 4.65 13.48
C ARG A 198 2.64 4.08 13.50
N ASP A 199 3.18 3.86 14.70
CA ASP A 199 4.54 3.36 14.86
C ASP A 199 4.67 1.94 14.31
N LEU A 200 3.70 1.06 14.55
CA LEU A 200 3.63 -0.27 13.95
C LEU A 200 3.57 -0.23 12.41
N VAL A 201 2.83 0.72 11.83
CA VAL A 201 2.81 0.92 10.37
C VAL A 201 4.20 1.32 9.87
N ARG A 202 4.89 2.26 10.54
CA ARG A 202 6.28 2.63 10.20
C ARG A 202 7.24 1.46 10.34
N GLU A 203 7.18 0.73 11.45
CA GLU A 203 8.02 -0.45 11.72
C GLU A 203 7.81 -1.58 10.71
N SER A 204 6.61 -1.67 10.11
CA SER A 204 6.32 -2.63 9.05
C SER A 204 6.93 -2.25 7.69
N GLY A 205 7.62 -1.11 7.60
CA GLY A 205 8.40 -0.69 6.44
C GLY A 205 7.77 0.41 5.58
N PHE A 206 6.65 1.01 6.01
CA PHE A 206 6.05 2.17 5.33
C PHE A 206 6.68 3.48 5.85
N THR A 207 7.92 3.71 5.48
CA THR A 207 8.74 4.85 5.96
C THR A 207 8.90 5.97 4.94
N ASP A 208 8.59 5.72 3.69
CA ASP A 208 9.00 6.57 2.56
C ASP A 208 7.82 7.26 1.86
N VAL A 209 6.61 7.04 2.34
CA VAL A 209 5.39 7.69 1.87
C VAL A 209 4.66 8.36 3.04
N PRO A 210 3.88 9.42 2.79
CA PRO A 210 3.06 10.04 3.82
C PRO A 210 2.12 9.04 4.48
N LEU A 211 2.05 9.08 5.81
CA LEU A 211 0.96 8.47 6.56
C LEU A 211 -0.13 9.52 6.77
N PHE A 212 -1.38 9.08 6.95
CA PHE A 212 -2.50 9.99 7.19
C PHE A 212 -3.57 9.34 8.07
N GLN A 213 -4.39 10.17 8.69
CA GLN A 213 -5.59 9.78 9.40
C GLN A 213 -6.84 10.19 8.62
N CYS A 214 -7.93 9.50 8.88
CA CYS A 214 -9.26 9.83 8.40
C CYS A 214 -10.22 9.84 9.61
N ASP A 215 -10.92 10.93 9.80
CA ASP A 215 -11.93 11.09 10.84
C ASP A 215 -13.10 11.95 10.35
N TRP A 216 -14.22 11.91 11.05
CA TRP A 216 -15.33 12.81 10.79
C TRP A 216 -14.90 14.24 11.06
N SER A 217 -15.37 15.18 10.25
CA SER A 217 -14.99 16.60 10.31
C SER A 217 -15.11 17.22 11.71
N SER A 218 -16.13 16.84 12.49
CA SER A 218 -16.33 17.31 13.86
C SER A 218 -15.27 16.83 14.86
N ASN A 219 -14.55 15.76 14.56
CA ASN A 219 -13.60 15.10 15.44
C ASN A 219 -12.15 15.23 14.99
N PHE A 220 -11.93 15.57 13.72
CA PHE A 220 -10.62 15.53 13.08
C PHE A 220 -9.57 16.34 13.85
N THR A 221 -9.81 17.63 14.09
CA THR A 221 -8.83 18.50 14.76
C THR A 221 -8.51 18.09 16.19
N ARG A 222 -9.49 17.49 16.90
CA ARG A 222 -9.28 17.04 18.28
C ARG A 222 -8.47 15.75 18.39
N ASN A 223 -8.63 14.84 17.45
CA ASN A 223 -8.10 13.49 17.53
C ASN A 223 -6.94 13.23 16.57
N ALA A 224 -6.65 14.15 15.65
CA ALA A 224 -5.49 14.06 14.78
C ALA A 224 -4.19 14.02 15.58
N LEU A 225 -3.23 13.24 15.07
CA LEU A 225 -1.83 13.32 15.49
C LEU A 225 -1.16 14.47 14.72
N ASP A 226 -0.27 15.20 15.39
CA ASP A 226 0.34 16.40 14.82
C ASP A 226 1.35 16.10 13.68
N ASP A 227 1.75 14.84 13.55
CA ASP A 227 2.73 14.38 12.56
C ASP A 227 2.14 13.47 11.44
N LEU A 228 0.82 13.53 11.25
CA LEU A 228 0.10 12.80 10.19
C LEU A 228 -0.71 13.73 9.28
#